data_3290fbe74cd5715318a6eea235fe20fb
#
_entry.id   3290fbe74cd5715318a6eea235fe20fb
#
_cell.length_a   1.000
_cell.length_b   1.000
_cell.length_c   1.000
_cell.angle_alpha   90.00
_cell.angle_beta   90.00
_cell.angle_gamma   90.00
#
_symmetry.space_group_name_H-M   'P 1'
#
loop_
_entity.id
_entity.type
_entity.pdbx_description
1 polymer ?
#
loop_
_entity_poly.entity_id
_entity_poly.type
_entity_poly.pdbx_seq_one_letter_code
_entity_poly.pdbx_strand_id
1 'polypeptide(L)'
;MSIELINVFYIVAAALFIYGLKGLGSPATAVRGNLLSAIGMFIAVVVTLFSKGIVEFEWIMVAVLVGALIGAVAAQMVAMTKMPEMVALFNGSGGLASLLVGWAALYNSGNTTFTHITILLSILIGGVTFSGSLIAWGKLAEVITSRAIVFAAQRFVNALILIAIVGCGVMFGLEPSLTSPYLYGVIALSLLFGVMVVIPIGGADMPVVISLLNSYSGLAACAAGFAINNNILIVAGSLVGAAGMILTNIMCKAMNRSLANVLFSGFGAVKTASKVEGEVKPIVAEDAFLILEAASSVTFVPGYGMAVAQAQHVVRELGELLEANGTEVTYAIHPVAGRMPGHMNVLLAEANVPYDQLVEMDDINPRIANVDVAVVIGANDVVNPAARHDENSPIYGMPIINVDYARTVFVLKRSMAAGFSGVDNPLFFGDNTRMLFGDAKTSISSVIAEFKR
;
A
#
# COMPACT_ATOMS: atom_id res chain seq x y z
N MET A 1 21.97 -21.22 -25.08
CA MET A 1 21.23 -22.26 -24.32
C MET A 1 20.12 -22.81 -25.21
N SER A 2 19.71 -24.08 -25.11
CA SER A 2 18.56 -24.59 -25.88
C SER A 2 17.25 -23.99 -25.31
N ILE A 3 16.23 -23.85 -26.17
CA ILE A 3 14.93 -23.27 -25.75
C ILE A 3 14.28 -24.14 -24.67
N GLU A 4 14.44 -25.45 -24.75
CA GLU A 4 13.91 -26.41 -23.77
C GLU A 4 14.52 -26.16 -22.36
N LEU A 5 15.82 -25.96 -22.29
CA LEU A 5 16.53 -25.70 -21.04
C LEU A 5 16.13 -24.33 -20.45
N ILE A 6 15.94 -23.31 -21.29
CA ILE A 6 15.41 -22.00 -20.89
C ILE A 6 14.03 -22.17 -20.25
N ASN A 7 13.14 -22.92 -20.87
CA ASN A 7 11.78 -23.15 -20.36
C ASN A 7 11.78 -23.91 -19.02
N VAL A 8 12.70 -24.88 -18.83
CA VAL A 8 12.85 -25.58 -17.53
C VAL A 8 13.22 -24.60 -16.42
N PHE A 9 14.20 -23.74 -16.66
CA PHE A 9 14.57 -22.72 -15.66
C PHE A 9 13.45 -21.68 -15.42
N TYR A 10 12.67 -21.34 -16.45
CA TYR A 10 11.50 -20.47 -16.28
C TYR A 10 10.41 -21.14 -15.43
N ILE A 11 10.20 -22.46 -15.55
CA ILE A 11 9.29 -23.21 -14.68
C ILE A 11 9.79 -23.18 -13.23
N VAL A 12 11.08 -23.35 -13.00
CA VAL A 12 11.68 -23.25 -11.65
C VAL A 12 11.49 -21.84 -11.08
N ALA A 13 11.77 -20.79 -11.86
CA ALA A 13 11.57 -19.42 -11.45
C ALA A 13 10.09 -19.12 -11.12
N ALA A 14 9.16 -19.59 -11.96
CA ALA A 14 7.72 -19.46 -11.72
C ALA A 14 7.28 -20.18 -10.43
N ALA A 15 7.78 -21.38 -10.17
CA ALA A 15 7.52 -22.10 -8.91
C ALA A 15 8.03 -21.32 -7.71
N LEU A 16 9.24 -20.73 -7.79
CA LEU A 16 9.79 -19.88 -6.73
C LEU A 16 8.95 -18.64 -6.50
N PHE A 17 8.41 -18.01 -7.54
CA PHE A 17 7.47 -16.90 -7.39
C PHE A 17 6.19 -17.30 -6.67
N ILE A 18 5.59 -18.44 -7.03
CA ILE A 18 4.36 -18.94 -6.38
C ILE A 18 4.61 -19.23 -4.90
N TYR A 19 5.70 -19.93 -4.58
CA TYR A 19 6.06 -20.20 -3.18
C TYR A 19 6.45 -18.93 -2.42
N GLY A 20 7.12 -17.99 -3.09
CA GLY A 20 7.44 -16.68 -2.55
C GLY A 20 6.18 -15.89 -2.19
N LEU A 21 5.23 -15.77 -3.11
CA LEU A 21 3.94 -15.09 -2.86
C LEU A 21 3.17 -15.75 -1.72
N LYS A 22 3.14 -17.09 -1.67
CA LYS A 22 2.52 -17.81 -0.54
C LYS A 22 3.21 -17.46 0.80
N GLY A 23 4.54 -17.36 0.80
CA GLY A 23 5.31 -16.98 2.00
C GLY A 23 5.04 -15.55 2.47
N LEU A 24 4.71 -14.63 1.56
CA LEU A 24 4.37 -13.23 1.89
C LEU A 24 3.01 -13.09 2.58
N GLY A 25 2.18 -14.12 2.61
CA GLY A 25 0.87 -14.09 3.25
C GLY A 25 0.90 -14.11 4.79
N SER A 26 2.08 -14.26 5.43
CA SER A 26 2.22 -14.22 6.89
C SER A 26 3.52 -13.51 7.28
N PRO A 27 3.50 -12.64 8.31
CA PRO A 27 4.71 -11.96 8.80
C PRO A 27 5.85 -12.91 9.14
N ALA A 28 5.56 -14.06 9.76
CA ALA A 28 6.54 -15.06 10.16
C ALA A 28 7.30 -15.69 8.98
N THR A 29 6.69 -15.75 7.80
CA THR A 29 7.28 -16.37 6.59
C THR A 29 7.68 -15.36 5.53
N ALA A 30 7.31 -14.07 5.67
CA ALA A 30 7.48 -13.03 4.67
C ALA A 30 8.94 -12.85 4.21
N VAL A 31 9.89 -12.86 5.15
CA VAL A 31 11.35 -12.72 4.84
C VAL A 31 11.82 -13.86 3.93
N ARG A 32 11.42 -15.11 4.22
CA ARG A 32 11.76 -16.28 3.39
C ARG A 32 11.04 -16.23 2.05
N GLY A 33 9.77 -15.81 2.04
CA GLY A 33 9.00 -15.63 0.81
C GLY A 33 9.64 -14.60 -0.13
N ASN A 34 10.09 -13.48 0.41
CA ASN A 34 10.81 -12.45 -0.34
C ASN A 34 12.14 -12.97 -0.92
N LEU A 35 12.91 -13.73 -0.13
CA LEU A 35 14.16 -14.33 -0.60
C LEU A 35 13.91 -15.33 -1.76
N LEU A 36 12.88 -16.18 -1.66
CA LEU A 36 12.51 -17.11 -2.73
C LEU A 36 12.12 -16.37 -4.01
N SER A 37 11.35 -15.29 -3.90
CA SER A 37 10.99 -14.43 -5.03
C SER A 37 12.21 -13.77 -5.66
N ALA A 38 13.14 -13.27 -4.85
CA ALA A 38 14.40 -12.68 -5.32
C ALA A 38 15.28 -13.69 -6.07
N ILE A 39 15.40 -14.93 -5.56
CA ILE A 39 16.12 -16.02 -6.23
C ILE A 39 15.43 -16.37 -7.57
N GLY A 40 14.09 -16.47 -7.58
CA GLY A 40 13.33 -16.71 -8.81
C GLY A 40 13.56 -15.60 -9.84
N MET A 41 13.57 -14.33 -9.43
CA MET A 41 13.88 -13.19 -10.30
C MET A 41 15.31 -13.26 -10.85
N PHE A 42 16.29 -13.57 -10.00
CA PHE A 42 17.68 -13.71 -10.42
C PHE A 42 17.84 -14.80 -11.49
N ILE A 43 17.22 -15.98 -11.27
CA ILE A 43 17.22 -17.08 -12.26
C ILE A 43 16.58 -16.61 -13.56
N ALA A 44 15.40 -15.96 -13.51
CA ALA A 44 14.70 -15.48 -14.68
C ALA A 44 15.53 -14.50 -15.51
N VAL A 45 16.18 -13.53 -14.85
CA VAL A 45 17.06 -12.53 -15.50
C VAL A 45 18.26 -13.20 -16.15
N VAL A 46 18.99 -14.03 -15.38
CA VAL A 46 20.20 -14.70 -15.88
C VAL A 46 19.87 -15.60 -17.08
N VAL A 47 18.81 -16.39 -16.98
CA VAL A 47 18.41 -17.29 -18.07
C VAL A 47 17.96 -16.52 -19.32
N THR A 48 17.27 -15.38 -19.13
CA THR A 48 16.89 -14.51 -20.25
C THR A 48 18.12 -13.95 -20.98
N LEU A 49 19.18 -13.58 -20.25
CA LEU A 49 20.43 -13.11 -20.84
C LEU A 49 21.13 -14.16 -21.70
N PHE A 50 20.91 -15.44 -21.43
CA PHE A 50 21.43 -16.55 -22.26
C PHE A 50 20.50 -16.94 -23.43
N SER A 51 19.37 -16.22 -23.61
CA SER A 51 18.49 -16.49 -24.75
C SER A 51 19.15 -16.06 -26.06
N LYS A 52 18.83 -16.76 -27.17
CA LYS A 52 19.34 -16.42 -28.49
C LYS A 52 18.71 -15.10 -28.95
N GLY A 53 19.53 -14.16 -29.38
CA GLY A 53 19.09 -12.86 -29.92
C GLY A 53 19.57 -11.64 -29.13
N ILE A 54 20.19 -11.83 -27.97
CA ILE A 54 20.86 -10.73 -27.26
C ILE A 54 22.25 -10.55 -27.86
N VAL A 55 22.48 -9.41 -28.49
CA VAL A 55 23.70 -9.14 -29.27
C VAL A 55 24.62 -8.16 -28.55
N GLU A 56 24.06 -7.25 -27.75
CA GLU A 56 24.81 -6.15 -27.10
C GLU A 56 24.70 -6.22 -25.57
N PHE A 57 25.64 -6.92 -24.95
CA PHE A 57 25.68 -7.04 -23.48
C PHE A 57 26.14 -5.76 -22.77
N GLU A 58 26.88 -4.90 -23.44
CA GLU A 58 27.47 -3.69 -22.83
C GLU A 58 26.39 -2.75 -22.27
N TRP A 59 25.38 -2.43 -23.04
CA TRP A 59 24.28 -1.57 -22.60
C TRP A 59 23.41 -2.22 -21.50
N ILE A 60 23.24 -3.53 -21.57
CA ILE A 60 22.52 -4.28 -20.53
C ILE A 60 23.28 -4.21 -19.21
N MET A 61 24.62 -4.42 -19.23
CA MET A 61 25.44 -4.32 -18.03
C MET A 61 25.41 -2.92 -17.42
N VAL A 62 25.51 -1.88 -18.26
CA VAL A 62 25.39 -0.49 -17.79
C VAL A 62 24.03 -0.24 -17.15
N ALA A 63 22.94 -0.67 -17.77
CA ALA A 63 21.59 -0.50 -17.25
C ALA A 63 21.39 -1.24 -15.92
N VAL A 64 21.90 -2.49 -15.82
CA VAL A 64 21.85 -3.28 -14.58
C VAL A 64 22.65 -2.62 -13.47
N LEU A 65 23.85 -2.14 -13.73
CA LEU A 65 24.69 -1.45 -12.74
C LEU A 65 24.04 -0.16 -12.23
N VAL A 66 23.55 0.67 -13.16
CA VAL A 66 22.85 1.90 -12.81
C VAL A 66 21.59 1.63 -12.02
N GLY A 67 20.75 0.69 -12.46
CA GLY A 67 19.52 0.31 -11.76
C GLY A 67 19.79 -0.29 -10.38
N ALA A 68 20.80 -1.16 -10.25
CA ALA A 68 21.21 -1.74 -8.99
C ALA A 68 21.73 -0.69 -8.01
N LEU A 69 22.52 0.27 -8.49
CA LEU A 69 23.03 1.36 -7.66
C LEU A 69 21.89 2.25 -7.14
N ILE A 70 21.00 2.69 -8.05
CA ILE A 70 19.82 3.50 -7.67
C ILE A 70 18.94 2.73 -6.67
N GLY A 71 18.65 1.46 -6.95
CA GLY A 71 17.81 0.62 -6.07
C GLY A 71 18.44 0.38 -4.70
N ALA A 72 19.75 0.09 -4.64
CA ALA A 72 20.46 -0.12 -3.39
C ALA A 72 20.52 1.15 -2.53
N VAL A 73 20.83 2.30 -3.14
CA VAL A 73 20.84 3.61 -2.46
C VAL A 73 19.44 3.94 -1.93
N ALA A 74 18.41 3.79 -2.76
CA ALA A 74 17.03 4.04 -2.34
C ALA A 74 16.61 3.13 -1.17
N ALA A 75 16.93 1.83 -1.25
CA ALA A 75 16.57 0.87 -0.20
C ALA A 75 17.26 1.15 1.14
N GLN A 76 18.47 1.70 1.13
CA GLN A 76 19.23 2.01 2.36
C GLN A 76 18.87 3.39 2.95
N MET A 77 18.53 4.36 2.12
CA MET A 77 18.30 5.75 2.56
C MET A 77 16.85 6.06 2.92
N VAL A 78 15.91 5.24 2.48
CA VAL A 78 14.47 5.50 2.72
C VAL A 78 14.10 5.06 4.13
N ALA A 79 13.64 6.01 4.94
CA ALA A 79 13.07 5.71 6.25
C ALA A 79 11.81 4.86 6.11
N MET A 80 11.54 3.96 7.07
CA MET A 80 10.37 3.07 7.06
C MET A 80 9.04 3.83 6.95
N THR A 81 8.98 5.04 7.52
CA THR A 81 7.81 5.94 7.40
C THR A 81 7.53 6.39 5.97
N LYS A 82 8.55 6.39 5.08
CA LYS A 82 8.47 6.76 3.67
C LYS A 82 8.34 5.56 2.72
N MET A 83 8.21 4.35 3.24
CA MET A 83 8.02 3.14 2.43
C MET A 83 6.84 3.23 1.45
N PRO A 84 5.65 3.76 1.81
CA PRO A 84 4.55 3.90 0.86
C PRO A 84 4.91 4.77 -0.36
N GLU A 85 5.66 5.84 -0.14
CA GLU A 85 6.16 6.74 -1.20
C GLU A 85 7.11 5.99 -2.15
N MET A 86 8.06 5.23 -1.58
CA MET A 86 9.01 4.44 -2.35
C MET A 86 8.31 3.33 -3.17
N VAL A 87 7.35 2.63 -2.55
CA VAL A 87 6.55 1.61 -3.24
C VAL A 87 5.81 2.20 -4.44
N ALA A 88 5.22 3.40 -4.29
CA ALA A 88 4.56 4.08 -5.40
C ALA A 88 5.53 4.42 -6.54
N LEU A 89 6.74 4.92 -6.24
CA LEU A 89 7.76 5.21 -7.25
C LEU A 89 8.24 3.95 -7.97
N PHE A 90 8.52 2.87 -7.25
CA PHE A 90 8.96 1.61 -7.85
C PHE A 90 7.86 0.99 -8.71
N ASN A 91 6.61 1.05 -8.25
CA ASN A 91 5.49 0.62 -9.07
C ASN A 91 5.37 1.42 -10.38
N GLY A 92 5.51 2.75 -10.29
CA GLY A 92 5.56 3.62 -11.47
C GLY A 92 6.69 3.25 -12.42
N SER A 93 7.90 2.98 -11.90
CA SER A 93 9.04 2.54 -12.70
C SER A 93 8.76 1.23 -13.45
N GLY A 94 8.05 0.28 -12.81
CA GLY A 94 7.60 -0.96 -13.46
C GLY A 94 6.60 -0.71 -14.59
N GLY A 95 5.67 0.24 -14.39
CA GLY A 95 4.75 0.69 -15.45
C GLY A 95 5.49 1.31 -16.63
N LEU A 96 6.46 2.20 -16.37
CA LEU A 96 7.30 2.80 -17.38
C LEU A 96 8.13 1.75 -18.16
N ALA A 97 8.72 0.80 -17.45
CA ALA A 97 9.47 -0.29 -18.07
C ALA A 97 8.59 -1.09 -19.02
N SER A 98 7.37 -1.45 -18.63
CA SER A 98 6.40 -2.17 -19.47
C SER A 98 6.01 -1.35 -20.70
N LEU A 99 5.79 -0.05 -20.57
CA LEU A 99 5.52 0.87 -21.69
C LEU A 99 6.69 0.84 -22.68
N LEU A 100 7.92 1.00 -22.19
CA LEU A 100 9.13 1.06 -23.03
C LEU A 100 9.41 -0.28 -23.71
N VAL A 101 9.21 -1.41 -23.02
CA VAL A 101 9.34 -2.76 -23.63
C VAL A 101 8.29 -2.95 -24.72
N GLY A 102 7.03 -2.56 -24.46
CA GLY A 102 5.98 -2.61 -25.48
C GLY A 102 6.33 -1.74 -26.70
N TRP A 103 6.83 -0.54 -26.48
CA TRP A 103 7.28 0.34 -27.57
C TRP A 103 8.46 -0.27 -28.34
N ALA A 104 9.47 -0.78 -27.62
CA ALA A 104 10.64 -1.42 -28.23
C ALA A 104 10.28 -2.66 -29.05
N ALA A 105 9.24 -3.41 -28.66
CA ALA A 105 8.78 -4.60 -29.38
C ALA A 105 8.32 -4.29 -30.81
N LEU A 106 7.97 -3.05 -31.14
CA LEU A 106 7.62 -2.62 -32.50
C LEU A 106 8.81 -2.64 -33.47
N TYR A 107 10.06 -2.60 -32.97
CA TYR A 107 11.24 -2.69 -33.84
C TYR A 107 11.46 -4.09 -34.41
N ASN A 108 10.77 -5.12 -33.88
CA ASN A 108 10.87 -6.47 -34.39
C ASN A 108 10.06 -6.61 -35.68
N SER A 109 10.70 -7.12 -36.74
CA SER A 109 10.02 -7.46 -38.00
C SER A 109 9.13 -8.70 -37.82
N GLY A 110 7.92 -8.69 -38.42
CA GLY A 110 7.02 -9.84 -38.40
C GLY A 110 5.97 -9.86 -37.30
N ASN A 111 5.65 -8.70 -36.70
CA ASN A 111 4.59 -8.58 -35.73
C ASN A 111 3.20 -8.94 -36.30
N THR A 112 2.47 -9.77 -35.58
CA THR A 112 1.09 -10.17 -35.92
C THR A 112 0.10 -9.15 -35.34
N THR A 113 -1.15 -9.18 -35.77
CA THR A 113 -2.23 -8.36 -35.18
C THR A 113 -2.34 -8.58 -33.67
N PHE A 114 -2.18 -9.82 -33.21
CA PHE A 114 -2.16 -10.13 -31.79
C PHE A 114 -1.00 -9.41 -31.06
N THR A 115 0.19 -9.41 -31.64
CA THR A 115 1.35 -8.71 -31.11
C THR A 115 1.10 -7.21 -31.03
N HIS A 116 0.53 -6.58 -32.05
CA HIS A 116 0.18 -5.16 -32.03
C HIS A 116 -0.82 -4.82 -30.91
N ILE A 117 -1.84 -5.67 -30.69
CA ILE A 117 -2.80 -5.48 -29.60
C ILE A 117 -2.09 -5.57 -28.25
N THR A 118 -1.22 -6.55 -28.03
CA THR A 118 -0.50 -6.71 -26.75
C THR A 118 0.49 -5.59 -26.51
N ILE A 119 1.14 -5.08 -27.54
CA ILE A 119 1.98 -3.88 -27.49
C ILE A 119 1.16 -2.67 -27.04
N LEU A 120 0.02 -2.41 -27.68
CA LEU A 120 -0.85 -1.29 -27.32
C LEU A 120 -1.36 -1.41 -25.87
N LEU A 121 -1.73 -2.61 -25.42
CA LEU A 121 -2.13 -2.86 -24.04
C LEU A 121 -0.98 -2.60 -23.06
N SER A 122 0.23 -3.04 -23.37
CA SER A 122 1.41 -2.79 -22.55
C SER A 122 1.71 -1.30 -22.43
N ILE A 123 1.64 -0.55 -23.53
CA ILE A 123 1.84 0.91 -23.56
C ILE A 123 0.75 1.62 -22.77
N LEU A 124 -0.52 1.30 -23.01
CA LEU A 124 -1.66 1.92 -22.34
C LEU A 124 -1.61 1.69 -20.83
N ILE A 125 -1.59 0.43 -20.41
CA ILE A 125 -1.65 0.07 -18.98
C ILE A 125 -0.37 0.55 -18.28
N GLY A 126 0.80 0.39 -18.92
CA GLY A 126 2.09 0.86 -18.40
C GLY A 126 2.14 2.38 -18.23
N GLY A 127 1.62 3.13 -19.21
CA GLY A 127 1.55 4.60 -19.16
C GLY A 127 0.63 5.11 -18.05
N VAL A 128 -0.57 4.53 -17.93
CA VAL A 128 -1.52 4.84 -16.84
C VAL A 128 -0.91 4.54 -15.48
N THR A 129 -0.25 3.38 -15.37
CA THR A 129 0.39 2.97 -14.12
C THR A 129 1.53 3.90 -13.73
N PHE A 130 2.39 4.27 -14.68
CA PHE A 130 3.50 5.18 -14.43
C PHE A 130 3.03 6.53 -13.91
N SER A 131 2.21 7.23 -14.69
CA SER A 131 1.76 8.57 -14.33
C SER A 131 0.83 8.58 -13.11
N GLY A 132 -0.05 7.57 -12.99
CA GLY A 132 -0.90 7.38 -11.81
C GLY A 132 -0.10 7.16 -10.53
N SER A 133 0.98 6.36 -10.60
CA SER A 133 1.88 6.13 -9.46
C SER A 133 2.68 7.37 -9.08
N LEU A 134 3.07 8.21 -10.03
CA LEU A 134 3.71 9.50 -9.73
C LEU A 134 2.76 10.45 -8.99
N ILE A 135 1.48 10.50 -9.36
CA ILE A 135 0.48 11.28 -8.62
C ILE A 135 0.25 10.70 -7.24
N ALA A 136 0.16 9.37 -7.10
CA ALA A 136 0.02 8.71 -5.81
C ALA A 136 1.22 9.02 -4.89
N TRP A 137 2.44 8.92 -5.41
CA TRP A 137 3.65 9.35 -4.71
C TRP A 137 3.58 10.82 -4.27
N GLY A 138 3.24 11.73 -5.18
CA GLY A 138 3.16 13.16 -4.88
C GLY A 138 2.15 13.50 -3.78
N LYS A 139 1.05 12.74 -3.70
CA LYS A 139 0.06 12.88 -2.62
C LYS A 139 0.52 12.27 -1.29
N LEU A 140 1.21 11.13 -1.32
CA LEU A 140 1.76 10.51 -0.12
C LEU A 140 2.91 11.32 0.48
N ALA A 141 3.78 11.86 -0.38
CA ALA A 141 4.89 12.72 0.00
C ALA A 141 4.45 14.16 0.35
N GLU A 142 3.14 14.45 0.28
CA GLU A 142 2.56 15.78 0.56
C GLU A 142 3.10 16.91 -0.35
N VAL A 143 3.74 16.55 -1.47
CA VAL A 143 4.13 17.50 -2.55
C VAL A 143 2.89 18.02 -3.27
N ILE A 144 1.90 17.14 -3.43
CA ILE A 144 0.57 17.48 -3.94
C ILE A 144 -0.41 17.31 -2.76
N THR A 145 -1.41 18.20 -2.68
CA THR A 145 -2.42 18.08 -1.62
C THR A 145 -3.03 16.67 -1.57
N SER A 146 -3.11 16.09 -0.37
CA SER A 146 -3.73 14.78 -0.15
C SER A 146 -5.25 14.79 -0.35
N ARG A 147 -5.88 15.97 -0.47
CA ARG A 147 -7.32 16.10 -0.74
C ARG A 147 -7.64 15.66 -2.17
N ALA A 148 -8.87 15.22 -2.38
CA ALA A 148 -9.40 14.97 -3.71
C ALA A 148 -9.43 16.29 -4.53
N ILE A 149 -8.79 16.30 -5.70
CA ILE A 149 -8.83 17.43 -6.64
C ILE A 149 -9.83 17.06 -7.73
N VAL A 150 -10.99 17.69 -7.70
CA VAL A 150 -12.11 17.40 -8.60
C VAL A 150 -12.53 18.66 -9.32
N PHE A 151 -12.83 18.55 -10.60
CA PHE A 151 -13.40 19.65 -11.40
C PHE A 151 -14.68 19.23 -12.10
N ALA A 152 -15.45 20.23 -12.51
CA ALA A 152 -16.70 19.98 -13.23
C ALA A 152 -16.47 19.19 -14.53
N ALA A 153 -17.35 18.25 -14.83
CA ALA A 153 -17.28 17.41 -16.03
C ALA A 153 -16.07 16.44 -16.12
N GLN A 154 -15.31 16.22 -15.04
CA GLN A 154 -14.12 15.34 -15.05
C GLN A 154 -14.43 13.91 -15.56
N ARG A 155 -15.60 13.35 -15.20
CA ARG A 155 -16.02 12.02 -15.71
C ARG A 155 -16.15 12.01 -17.22
N PHE A 156 -16.72 13.08 -17.78
CA PHE A 156 -16.88 13.23 -19.21
C PHE A 156 -15.54 13.38 -19.92
N VAL A 157 -14.64 14.19 -19.35
CA VAL A 157 -13.26 14.34 -19.84
C VAL A 157 -12.51 13.01 -19.81
N ASN A 158 -12.60 12.25 -18.73
CA ASN A 158 -11.97 10.93 -18.64
C ASN A 158 -12.52 9.95 -19.69
N ALA A 159 -13.84 9.97 -19.91
CA ALA A 159 -14.46 9.15 -20.95
C ALA A 159 -13.99 9.56 -22.36
N LEU A 160 -13.87 10.85 -22.65
CA LEU A 160 -13.34 11.34 -23.92
C LEU A 160 -11.88 10.92 -24.14
N ILE A 161 -11.03 11.03 -23.11
CA ILE A 161 -9.65 10.59 -23.19
C ILE A 161 -9.59 9.08 -23.49
N LEU A 162 -10.40 8.28 -22.82
CA LEU A 162 -10.44 6.83 -23.05
C LEU A 162 -10.90 6.50 -24.48
N ILE A 163 -11.93 7.18 -24.99
CA ILE A 163 -12.41 7.03 -26.37
C ILE A 163 -11.29 7.43 -27.35
N ALA A 164 -10.59 8.52 -27.10
CA ALA A 164 -9.47 8.97 -27.92
C ALA A 164 -8.32 7.95 -27.94
N ILE A 165 -7.98 7.34 -26.79
CA ILE A 165 -6.98 6.27 -26.69
C ILE A 165 -7.39 5.08 -27.58
N VAL A 166 -8.64 4.63 -27.45
CA VAL A 166 -9.16 3.52 -28.24
C VAL A 166 -9.14 3.86 -29.74
N GLY A 167 -9.57 5.10 -30.10
CA GLY A 167 -9.52 5.57 -31.48
C GLY A 167 -8.11 5.59 -32.05
N CYS A 168 -7.15 6.15 -31.34
CA CYS A 168 -5.74 6.12 -31.75
C CYS A 168 -5.21 4.68 -31.85
N GLY A 169 -5.58 3.80 -30.90
CA GLY A 169 -5.21 2.38 -30.92
C GLY A 169 -5.74 1.63 -32.15
N VAL A 170 -6.98 1.87 -32.54
CA VAL A 170 -7.58 1.29 -33.74
C VAL A 170 -6.88 1.80 -34.99
N MET A 171 -6.66 3.11 -35.10
CA MET A 171 -5.98 3.71 -36.26
C MET A 171 -4.52 3.21 -36.37
N PHE A 172 -3.82 3.07 -35.25
CA PHE A 172 -2.51 2.44 -35.24
C PHE A 172 -2.56 0.97 -35.66
N GLY A 173 -3.58 0.22 -35.23
CA GLY A 173 -3.75 -1.18 -35.59
C GLY A 173 -4.00 -1.41 -37.09
N LEU A 174 -4.56 -0.42 -37.81
CA LEU A 174 -4.78 -0.45 -39.24
C LEU A 174 -3.48 -0.18 -40.04
N GLU A 175 -2.65 0.71 -39.56
CA GLU A 175 -1.37 1.08 -40.16
C GLU A 175 -0.25 1.15 -39.10
N PRO A 176 0.26 -0.02 -38.65
CA PRO A 176 1.30 -0.06 -37.63
C PRO A 176 2.62 0.49 -38.16
N SER A 177 3.09 1.60 -37.57
CA SER A 177 4.37 2.21 -37.90
C SER A 177 4.98 2.84 -36.65
N LEU A 178 6.30 2.77 -36.52
CA LEU A 178 7.06 3.44 -35.46
C LEU A 178 6.93 4.97 -35.50
N THR A 179 6.73 5.52 -36.69
CA THR A 179 6.54 6.97 -36.89
C THR A 179 5.07 7.39 -36.87
N SER A 180 4.16 6.46 -36.56
CA SER A 180 2.73 6.73 -36.55
C SER A 180 2.37 7.77 -35.48
N PRO A 181 1.70 8.87 -35.82
CA PRO A 181 1.25 9.87 -34.85
C PRO A 181 0.22 9.25 -33.85
N TYR A 182 -0.47 8.20 -34.27
CA TYR A 182 -1.44 7.50 -33.40
C TYR A 182 -0.75 6.74 -32.27
N LEU A 183 0.44 6.18 -32.49
CA LEU A 183 1.24 5.56 -31.44
C LEU A 183 1.62 6.59 -30.36
N TYR A 184 2.15 7.72 -30.77
CA TYR A 184 2.49 8.82 -29.85
C TYR A 184 1.24 9.38 -29.16
N GLY A 185 0.09 9.37 -29.86
CA GLY A 185 -1.21 9.69 -29.29
C GLY A 185 -1.59 8.74 -28.15
N VAL A 186 -1.46 7.43 -28.34
CA VAL A 186 -1.72 6.43 -27.27
C VAL A 186 -0.78 6.67 -26.08
N ILE A 187 0.52 6.89 -26.31
CA ILE A 187 1.49 7.15 -25.23
C ILE A 187 1.11 8.40 -24.44
N ALA A 188 0.91 9.54 -25.12
CA ALA A 188 0.60 10.80 -24.46
C ALA A 188 -0.73 10.76 -23.71
N LEU A 189 -1.76 10.21 -24.34
CA LEU A 189 -3.09 10.09 -23.73
C LEU A 189 -3.12 9.10 -22.56
N SER A 190 -2.36 8.00 -22.60
CA SER A 190 -2.27 7.05 -21.47
C SER A 190 -1.60 7.70 -20.26
N LEU A 191 -0.55 8.49 -20.46
CA LEU A 191 0.09 9.25 -19.40
C LEU A 191 -0.86 10.31 -18.81
N LEU A 192 -1.59 11.03 -19.65
CA LEU A 192 -2.60 11.98 -19.20
C LEU A 192 -3.72 11.28 -18.44
N PHE A 193 -4.20 10.15 -18.94
CA PHE A 193 -5.30 9.40 -18.33
C PHE A 193 -4.95 8.90 -16.92
N GLY A 194 -3.71 8.42 -16.69
CA GLY A 194 -3.25 8.01 -15.37
C GLY A 194 -3.28 9.16 -14.36
N VAL A 195 -2.85 10.36 -14.76
CA VAL A 195 -2.98 11.56 -13.93
C VAL A 195 -4.44 11.85 -13.62
N MET A 196 -5.30 11.86 -14.63
CA MET A 196 -6.71 12.24 -14.52
C MET A 196 -7.54 11.26 -13.68
N VAL A 197 -7.16 9.98 -13.64
CA VAL A 197 -7.84 8.96 -12.82
C VAL A 197 -7.42 9.02 -11.36
N VAL A 198 -6.15 9.31 -11.07
CA VAL A 198 -5.62 9.24 -9.69
C VAL A 198 -5.77 10.57 -8.94
N ILE A 199 -5.73 11.71 -9.63
CA ILE A 199 -5.77 13.04 -8.99
C ILE A 199 -7.05 13.31 -8.17
N PRO A 200 -8.27 12.80 -8.54
CA PRO A 200 -9.48 13.00 -7.78
C PRO A 200 -9.61 12.10 -6.54
N ILE A 201 -8.68 11.14 -6.36
CA ILE A 201 -8.75 10.21 -5.24
C ILE A 201 -8.05 10.83 -4.03
N GLY A 202 -8.71 10.76 -2.87
CA GLY A 202 -8.16 11.27 -1.61
C GLY A 202 -7.02 10.40 -1.08
N GLY A 203 -6.14 10.98 -0.27
CA GLY A 203 -5.01 10.25 0.31
C GLY A 203 -5.43 9.06 1.19
N ALA A 204 -6.62 9.10 1.83
CA ALA A 204 -7.16 7.97 2.60
C ALA A 204 -7.32 6.70 1.76
N ASP A 205 -7.68 6.86 0.49
CA ASP A 205 -7.90 5.76 -0.44
C ASP A 205 -6.60 5.38 -1.20
N MET A 206 -5.49 6.11 -0.99
CA MET A 206 -4.22 5.85 -1.68
C MET A 206 -3.67 4.43 -1.50
N PRO A 207 -3.76 3.77 -0.35
CA PRO A 207 -3.34 2.38 -0.21
C PRO A 207 -4.06 1.44 -1.19
N VAL A 208 -5.37 1.62 -1.38
CA VAL A 208 -6.17 0.86 -2.35
C VAL A 208 -5.72 1.17 -3.79
N VAL A 209 -5.49 2.46 -4.09
CA VAL A 209 -5.03 2.91 -5.42
C VAL A 209 -3.67 2.33 -5.76
N ILE A 210 -2.71 2.34 -4.83
CA ILE A 210 -1.38 1.75 -5.04
C ILE A 210 -1.48 0.25 -5.30
N SER A 211 -2.31 -0.47 -4.55
CA SER A 211 -2.56 -1.90 -4.78
C SER A 211 -3.16 -2.17 -6.16
N LEU A 212 -4.11 -1.34 -6.60
CA LEU A 212 -4.70 -1.43 -7.93
C LEU A 212 -3.68 -1.12 -9.03
N LEU A 213 -2.89 -0.04 -8.87
CA LEU A 213 -1.84 0.31 -9.82
C LEU A 213 -0.74 -0.76 -9.88
N ASN A 214 -0.46 -1.46 -8.76
CA ASN A 214 0.44 -2.62 -8.75
C ASN A 214 -0.14 -3.79 -9.57
N SER A 215 -1.45 -4.04 -9.47
CA SER A 215 -2.12 -5.00 -10.35
C SER A 215 -1.98 -4.62 -11.82
N TYR A 216 -2.14 -3.33 -12.14
CA TYR A 216 -1.96 -2.82 -13.50
C TYR A 216 -0.52 -2.96 -13.99
N SER A 217 0.50 -2.73 -13.13
CA SER A 217 1.89 -3.03 -13.45
C SER A 217 2.08 -4.49 -13.85
N GLY A 218 1.49 -5.41 -13.09
CA GLY A 218 1.52 -6.84 -13.42
C GLY A 218 0.87 -7.15 -14.76
N LEU A 219 -0.31 -6.58 -15.03
CA LEU A 219 -1.01 -6.77 -16.32
C LEU A 219 -0.24 -6.15 -17.49
N ALA A 220 0.38 -4.98 -17.30
CA ALA A 220 1.25 -4.36 -18.31
C ALA A 220 2.46 -5.24 -18.63
N ALA A 221 3.11 -5.81 -17.60
CA ALA A 221 4.23 -6.74 -17.77
C ALA A 221 3.79 -8.03 -18.47
N CYS A 222 2.59 -8.57 -18.16
CA CYS A 222 2.02 -9.71 -18.85
C CYS A 222 1.80 -9.41 -20.35
N ALA A 223 1.22 -8.26 -20.68
CA ALA A 223 1.03 -7.82 -22.06
C ALA A 223 2.38 -7.63 -22.80
N ALA A 224 3.37 -7.03 -22.13
CA ALA A 224 4.74 -6.94 -22.65
C ALA A 224 5.33 -8.34 -22.90
N GLY A 225 5.10 -9.29 -21.99
CA GLY A 225 5.55 -10.67 -22.13
C GLY A 225 4.98 -11.35 -23.38
N PHE A 226 3.70 -11.14 -23.69
CA PHE A 226 3.10 -11.61 -24.94
C PHE A 226 3.72 -10.92 -26.16
N ALA A 227 3.96 -9.61 -26.08
CA ALA A 227 4.55 -8.86 -27.20
C ALA A 227 5.96 -9.33 -27.58
N ILE A 228 6.77 -9.74 -26.59
CA ILE A 228 8.15 -10.22 -26.82
C ILE A 228 8.30 -11.76 -26.74
N ASN A 229 7.19 -12.50 -26.63
CA ASN A 229 7.16 -13.96 -26.46
C ASN A 229 8.02 -14.47 -25.28
N ASN A 230 7.94 -13.79 -24.14
CA ASN A 230 8.67 -14.17 -22.92
C ASN A 230 7.73 -14.82 -21.91
N ASN A 231 7.80 -16.15 -21.79
CA ASN A 231 6.91 -16.94 -20.94
C ASN A 231 7.01 -16.59 -19.45
N ILE A 232 8.21 -16.35 -18.93
CA ILE A 232 8.35 -16.01 -17.50
C ILE A 232 7.75 -14.65 -17.18
N LEU A 233 7.84 -13.69 -18.10
CA LEU A 233 7.25 -12.36 -17.91
C LEU A 233 5.71 -12.43 -17.96
N ILE A 234 5.15 -13.31 -18.81
CA ILE A 234 3.70 -13.57 -18.84
C ILE A 234 3.24 -14.15 -17.49
N VAL A 235 3.92 -15.18 -17.00
CA VAL A 235 3.56 -15.84 -15.73
C VAL A 235 3.72 -14.89 -14.55
N ALA A 236 4.87 -14.23 -14.41
CA ALA A 236 5.13 -13.31 -13.31
C ALA A 236 4.16 -12.12 -13.33
N GLY A 237 3.92 -11.54 -14.52
CA GLY A 237 2.98 -10.45 -14.69
C GLY A 237 1.54 -10.83 -14.33
N SER A 238 1.10 -12.02 -14.75
CA SER A 238 -0.24 -12.55 -14.42
C SER A 238 -0.40 -12.79 -12.91
N LEU A 239 0.63 -13.35 -12.25
CA LEU A 239 0.62 -13.59 -10.80
C LEU A 239 0.53 -12.28 -10.02
N VAL A 240 1.34 -11.29 -10.37
CA VAL A 240 1.33 -9.97 -9.73
C VAL A 240 0.01 -9.25 -10.01
N GLY A 241 -0.49 -9.31 -11.24
CA GLY A 241 -1.78 -8.73 -11.62
C GLY A 241 -2.94 -9.31 -10.81
N ALA A 242 -3.01 -10.62 -10.69
CA ALA A 242 -4.04 -11.31 -9.91
C ALA A 242 -3.91 -11.03 -8.41
N ALA A 243 -2.69 -11.16 -7.84
CA ALA A 243 -2.44 -10.90 -6.42
C ALA A 243 -2.79 -9.45 -6.04
N GLY A 244 -2.41 -8.47 -6.87
CA GLY A 244 -2.74 -7.05 -6.66
C GLY A 244 -4.25 -6.80 -6.70
N MET A 245 -5.00 -7.45 -7.60
CA MET A 245 -6.46 -7.32 -7.66
C MET A 245 -7.15 -7.92 -6.43
N ILE A 246 -6.69 -9.09 -5.97
CA ILE A 246 -7.18 -9.72 -4.74
C ILE A 246 -6.93 -8.81 -3.54
N LEU A 247 -5.70 -8.30 -3.40
CA LEU A 247 -5.34 -7.40 -2.31
C LEU A 247 -6.18 -6.11 -2.34
N THR A 248 -6.37 -5.51 -3.52
CA THR A 248 -7.26 -4.35 -3.71
C THR A 248 -8.67 -4.62 -3.20
N ASN A 249 -9.23 -5.79 -3.53
CA ASN A 249 -10.58 -6.17 -3.08
C ASN A 249 -10.65 -6.40 -1.56
N ILE A 250 -9.64 -7.02 -0.97
CA ILE A 250 -9.54 -7.21 0.49
C ILE A 250 -9.48 -5.83 1.18
N MET A 251 -8.67 -4.91 0.67
CA MET A 251 -8.56 -3.56 1.23
C MET A 251 -9.87 -2.77 1.09
N CYS A 252 -10.56 -2.88 -0.05
CA CYS A 252 -11.88 -2.28 -0.24
C CYS A 252 -12.88 -2.79 0.80
N LYS A 253 -12.89 -4.10 1.07
CA LYS A 253 -13.74 -4.69 2.11
C LYS A 253 -13.36 -4.19 3.51
N ALA A 254 -12.07 -4.13 3.84
CA ALA A 254 -11.59 -3.63 5.12
C ALA A 254 -11.93 -2.15 5.37
N MET A 255 -12.17 -1.38 4.30
CA MET A 255 -12.61 0.02 4.37
C MET A 255 -14.12 0.17 4.20
N ASN A 256 -14.86 -0.92 4.05
CA ASN A 256 -16.30 -0.94 3.68
C ASN A 256 -16.59 -0.06 2.46
N ARG A 257 -15.74 -0.08 1.47
CA ARG A 257 -15.90 0.67 0.21
C ARG A 257 -15.85 -0.26 -0.97
N SER A 258 -16.69 -0.02 -1.97
CA SER A 258 -16.53 -0.69 -3.25
C SER A 258 -15.38 -0.05 -4.04
N LEU A 259 -14.71 -0.82 -4.90
CA LEU A 259 -13.68 -0.30 -5.80
C LEU A 259 -14.22 0.86 -6.66
N ALA A 260 -15.47 0.76 -7.11
CA ALA A 260 -16.13 1.85 -7.83
C ALA A 260 -16.25 3.11 -6.96
N ASN A 261 -16.57 2.97 -5.67
CA ASN A 261 -16.60 4.12 -4.77
C ASN A 261 -15.21 4.75 -4.62
N VAL A 262 -14.15 3.95 -4.48
CA VAL A 262 -12.78 4.49 -4.36
C VAL A 262 -12.38 5.26 -5.61
N LEU A 263 -12.65 4.71 -6.80
CA LEU A 263 -12.29 5.34 -8.08
C LEU A 263 -13.15 6.57 -8.41
N PHE A 264 -14.39 6.61 -7.92
CA PHE A 264 -15.36 7.64 -8.28
C PHE A 264 -15.89 8.45 -7.08
N SER A 265 -15.39 8.25 -5.86
CA SER A 265 -15.85 8.91 -4.63
C SER A 265 -15.67 10.43 -4.64
N GLY A 266 -14.67 10.94 -5.33
CA GLY A 266 -14.47 12.39 -5.50
C GLY A 266 -15.67 13.12 -6.15
N PHE A 267 -16.67 12.39 -6.63
CA PHE A 267 -17.85 12.91 -7.34
C PHE A 267 -19.18 12.75 -6.57
N GLY A 268 -19.14 12.25 -5.31
CA GLY A 268 -20.33 12.10 -4.45
C GLY A 268 -20.58 13.34 -3.58
N ALA A 269 -21.81 13.50 -3.07
CA ALA A 269 -22.09 14.47 -2.04
C ALA A 269 -21.29 14.14 -0.78
N VAL A 270 -20.58 15.11 -0.24
CA VAL A 270 -19.87 14.96 1.05
C VAL A 270 -20.95 14.79 2.12
N LYS A 271 -21.08 13.59 2.69
CA LYS A 271 -21.88 13.39 3.89
C LYS A 271 -21.19 14.18 5.02
N THR A 272 -21.92 15.02 5.71
CA THR A 272 -21.41 15.75 6.86
C THR A 272 -21.65 14.89 8.09
N ALA A 273 -20.57 14.42 8.71
CA ALA A 273 -20.65 13.68 9.96
C ALA A 273 -21.22 14.57 11.08
N SER A 274 -21.90 13.95 12.04
CA SER A 274 -22.41 14.61 13.22
C SER A 274 -21.24 15.17 14.06
N LYS A 275 -21.35 16.41 14.51
CA LYS A 275 -20.36 16.99 15.43
C LYS A 275 -20.53 16.34 16.79
N VAL A 276 -19.44 15.85 17.34
CA VAL A 276 -19.44 15.22 18.67
C VAL A 276 -19.08 16.25 19.72
N GLU A 277 -19.94 16.41 20.73
CA GLU A 277 -19.69 17.25 21.90
C GLU A 277 -19.51 16.35 23.13
N GLY A 278 -18.52 16.65 23.96
CA GLY A 278 -18.23 15.92 25.19
C GLY A 278 -17.05 16.51 25.93
N GLU A 279 -16.86 16.06 27.17
CA GLU A 279 -15.73 16.44 28.01
C GLU A 279 -14.60 15.44 27.84
N VAL A 280 -13.40 15.95 27.57
CA VAL A 280 -12.18 15.15 27.44
C VAL A 280 -11.56 14.96 28.81
N LYS A 281 -11.16 13.72 29.12
CA LYS A 281 -10.50 13.38 30.39
C LYS A 281 -8.99 13.22 30.15
N PRO A 282 -8.17 14.28 30.34
CA PRO A 282 -6.73 14.17 30.19
C PRO A 282 -6.10 13.33 31.29
N ILE A 283 -4.98 12.67 30.98
CA ILE A 283 -4.15 11.91 31.93
C ILE A 283 -2.69 12.31 31.77
N VAL A 284 -1.93 12.31 32.85
CA VAL A 284 -0.47 12.51 32.86
C VAL A 284 0.29 11.19 32.88
N ALA A 285 1.59 11.23 32.61
CA ALA A 285 2.39 10.00 32.49
C ALA A 285 2.46 9.21 33.80
N GLU A 286 2.51 9.90 34.94
CA GLU A 286 2.54 9.30 36.27
C GLU A 286 1.26 8.50 36.59
N ASP A 287 0.09 9.07 36.28
CA ASP A 287 -1.19 8.38 36.49
C ASP A 287 -1.39 7.22 35.49
N ALA A 288 -0.91 7.40 34.25
CA ALA A 288 -0.95 6.35 33.22
C ALA A 288 -0.07 5.15 33.63
N PHE A 289 1.11 5.42 34.21
CA PHE A 289 2.00 4.39 34.77
C PHE A 289 1.27 3.55 35.82
N LEU A 290 0.63 4.16 36.82
CA LEU A 290 -0.07 3.43 37.90
C LEU A 290 -1.15 2.48 37.37
N ILE A 291 -1.88 2.90 36.34
CA ILE A 291 -2.92 2.07 35.73
C ILE A 291 -2.29 0.92 34.92
N LEU A 292 -1.21 1.18 34.20
CA LEU A 292 -0.50 0.18 33.39
C LEU A 292 0.21 -0.84 34.27
N GLU A 293 0.80 -0.43 35.38
CA GLU A 293 1.48 -1.31 36.35
C GLU A 293 0.50 -2.30 36.98
N ALA A 294 -0.73 -1.87 37.26
CA ALA A 294 -1.77 -2.69 37.85
C ALA A 294 -2.51 -3.58 36.83
N ALA A 295 -2.28 -3.41 35.52
CA ALA A 295 -2.99 -4.11 34.48
C ALA A 295 -2.44 -5.54 34.29
N SER A 296 -3.33 -6.52 34.17
CA SER A 296 -2.99 -7.90 33.83
C SER A 296 -2.91 -8.13 32.30
N SER A 297 -3.57 -7.27 31.51
CA SER A 297 -3.58 -7.35 30.06
C SER A 297 -3.57 -5.97 29.43
N VAL A 298 -2.65 -5.75 28.46
CA VAL A 298 -2.50 -4.49 27.72
C VAL A 298 -2.47 -4.78 26.22
N THR A 299 -3.29 -4.05 25.47
CA THR A 299 -3.32 -4.13 24.01
C THR A 299 -2.92 -2.79 23.41
N PHE A 300 -1.82 -2.78 22.68
CA PHE A 300 -1.41 -1.63 21.88
C PHE A 300 -2.15 -1.62 20.54
N VAL A 301 -2.69 -0.45 20.16
CA VAL A 301 -3.39 -0.25 18.89
C VAL A 301 -2.64 0.81 18.08
N PRO A 302 -1.66 0.39 17.25
CA PRO A 302 -0.82 1.30 16.51
C PRO A 302 -1.58 1.87 15.31
N GLY A 303 -1.34 3.16 15.03
CA GLY A 303 -1.83 3.85 13.86
C GLY A 303 -0.74 4.65 13.17
N TYR A 304 -1.10 5.40 12.13
CA TYR A 304 -0.14 6.18 11.36
C TYR A 304 0.63 7.23 12.20
N GLY A 305 0.01 7.76 13.25
CA GLY A 305 0.69 8.70 14.15
C GLY A 305 1.87 8.07 14.90
N MET A 306 1.85 6.77 15.18
CA MET A 306 3.01 6.04 15.72
C MET A 306 4.17 6.06 14.72
N ALA A 307 3.88 5.83 13.44
CA ALA A 307 4.86 5.90 12.36
C ALA A 307 5.48 7.30 12.24
N VAL A 308 4.66 8.34 12.23
CA VAL A 308 5.12 9.74 12.13
C VAL A 308 6.01 10.13 13.30
N ALA A 309 5.68 9.70 14.52
CA ALA A 309 6.47 9.95 15.72
C ALA A 309 7.70 9.02 15.82
N GLN A 310 7.84 8.03 14.94
CA GLN A 310 8.87 6.98 15.04
C GLN A 310 8.90 6.34 16.43
N ALA A 311 7.70 6.05 16.97
CA ALA A 311 7.53 5.57 18.33
C ALA A 311 7.57 4.05 18.49
N GLN A 312 7.72 3.26 17.41
CA GLN A 312 7.67 1.80 17.44
C GLN A 312 8.66 1.17 18.41
N HIS A 313 9.86 1.73 18.54
CA HIS A 313 10.88 1.22 19.45
C HIS A 313 10.53 1.47 20.92
N VAL A 314 10.05 2.66 21.28
CA VAL A 314 9.63 2.96 22.65
C VAL A 314 8.33 2.24 23.02
N VAL A 315 7.45 1.97 22.05
CA VAL A 315 6.26 1.13 22.25
C VAL A 315 6.69 -0.31 22.57
N ARG A 316 7.66 -0.85 21.85
CA ARG A 316 8.24 -2.17 22.15
C ARG A 316 8.88 -2.20 23.54
N GLU A 317 9.68 -1.19 23.88
CA GLU A 317 10.34 -1.07 25.20
C GLU A 317 9.31 -1.05 26.35
N LEU A 318 8.21 -0.31 26.19
CA LEU A 318 7.11 -0.31 27.16
C LEU A 318 6.45 -1.69 27.25
N GLY A 319 6.24 -2.36 26.11
CA GLY A 319 5.72 -3.73 26.08
C GLY A 319 6.60 -4.70 26.86
N GLU A 320 7.93 -4.66 26.69
CA GLU A 320 8.89 -5.51 27.41
C GLU A 320 8.86 -5.25 28.93
N LEU A 321 8.71 -3.99 29.36
CA LEU A 321 8.60 -3.67 30.78
C LEU A 321 7.29 -4.21 31.38
N LEU A 322 6.19 -4.13 30.67
CA LEU A 322 4.90 -4.70 31.09
C LEU A 322 4.96 -6.23 31.19
N GLU A 323 5.57 -6.89 30.19
CA GLU A 323 5.80 -8.35 30.19
C GLU A 323 6.66 -8.77 31.38
N ALA A 324 7.71 -8.01 31.71
CA ALA A 324 8.56 -8.25 32.85
C ALA A 324 7.79 -8.16 34.19
N ASN A 325 6.71 -7.36 34.24
CA ASN A 325 5.79 -7.26 35.38
C ASN A 325 4.69 -8.35 35.36
N GLY A 326 4.68 -9.25 34.37
CA GLY A 326 3.71 -10.33 34.26
C GLY A 326 2.41 -9.95 33.52
N THR A 327 2.38 -8.81 32.84
CA THR A 327 1.25 -8.35 32.02
C THR A 327 1.25 -9.09 30.68
N GLU A 328 0.10 -9.57 30.23
CA GLU A 328 -0.07 -10.06 28.86
C GLU A 328 -0.12 -8.87 27.88
N VAL A 329 0.82 -8.83 26.93
CA VAL A 329 0.96 -7.74 25.95
C VAL A 329 0.61 -8.25 24.56
N THR A 330 -0.28 -7.52 23.86
CA THR A 330 -0.65 -7.78 22.46
C THR A 330 -0.66 -6.48 21.66
N TYR A 331 -0.50 -6.62 20.33
CA TYR A 331 -0.55 -5.50 19.39
C TYR A 331 -1.68 -5.76 18.39
N ALA A 332 -2.77 -5.01 18.51
CA ALA A 332 -3.93 -5.16 17.66
C ALA A 332 -3.74 -4.41 16.33
N ILE A 333 -3.71 -5.16 15.26
CA ILE A 333 -3.44 -4.64 13.92
C ILE A 333 -4.72 -4.50 13.11
N HIS A 334 -4.97 -3.29 12.66
CA HIS A 334 -6.05 -3.05 11.69
C HIS A 334 -5.47 -3.12 10.26
N PRO A 335 -6.11 -3.85 9.33
CA PRO A 335 -5.55 -4.10 7.99
C PRO A 335 -5.29 -2.84 7.15
N VAL A 336 -6.00 -1.73 7.42
CA VAL A 336 -5.82 -0.46 6.74
C VAL A 336 -5.19 0.63 7.61
N ALA A 337 -4.66 0.29 8.80
CA ALA A 337 -3.90 1.23 9.60
C ALA A 337 -2.61 1.63 8.89
N GLY A 338 -2.39 2.93 8.72
CA GLY A 338 -1.21 3.44 8.02
C GLY A 338 -1.48 3.99 6.62
N ARG A 339 -0.48 3.90 5.74
CA ARG A 339 -0.53 4.40 4.35
C ARG A 339 -0.22 3.33 3.30
N MET A 340 -0.03 2.08 3.70
CA MET A 340 0.13 0.92 2.83
C MET A 340 -0.36 -0.35 3.54
N PRO A 341 -0.68 -1.44 2.81
CA PRO A 341 -0.98 -2.74 3.42
C PRO A 341 0.14 -3.21 4.34
N GLY A 342 -0.21 -3.69 5.54
CA GLY A 342 0.76 -4.20 6.50
C GLY A 342 1.72 -3.15 7.10
N HIS A 343 1.41 -1.85 6.98
CA HIS A 343 2.30 -0.79 7.46
C HIS A 343 2.68 -0.95 8.92
N MET A 344 1.72 -1.27 9.79
CA MET A 344 1.97 -1.45 11.22
C MET A 344 2.79 -2.71 11.49
N ASN A 345 2.55 -3.80 10.75
CA ASN A 345 3.33 -5.02 10.85
C ASN A 345 4.81 -4.80 10.54
N VAL A 346 5.11 -4.01 9.49
CA VAL A 346 6.48 -3.67 9.10
C VAL A 346 7.18 -2.87 10.19
N LEU A 347 6.52 -1.84 10.75
CA LEU A 347 7.10 -0.99 11.80
C LEU A 347 7.34 -1.77 13.10
N LEU A 348 6.41 -2.62 13.50
CA LEU A 348 6.56 -3.44 14.69
C LEU A 348 7.63 -4.54 14.49
N ALA A 349 7.74 -5.09 13.29
CA ALA A 349 8.83 -6.02 12.94
C ALA A 349 10.19 -5.31 12.97
N GLU A 350 10.30 -4.05 12.53
CA GLU A 350 11.51 -3.23 12.66
C GLU A 350 11.92 -3.06 14.14
N ALA A 351 10.93 -2.90 15.03
CA ALA A 351 11.14 -2.81 16.47
C ALA A 351 11.35 -4.17 17.13
N ASN A 352 11.44 -5.27 16.38
CA ASN A 352 11.59 -6.65 16.87
C ASN A 352 10.45 -7.11 17.79
N VAL A 353 9.22 -6.66 17.55
CA VAL A 353 8.04 -7.20 18.23
C VAL A 353 7.83 -8.64 17.75
N PRO A 354 7.65 -9.62 18.67
CA PRO A 354 7.37 -11.01 18.30
C PRO A 354 6.09 -11.13 17.47
N TYR A 355 6.12 -11.95 16.43
CA TYR A 355 4.97 -12.09 15.51
C TYR A 355 3.74 -12.71 16.15
N ASP A 356 3.88 -13.51 17.18
CA ASP A 356 2.80 -14.11 17.97
C ASP A 356 2.05 -13.09 18.82
N GLN A 357 2.64 -11.94 19.09
CA GLN A 357 1.99 -10.80 19.75
C GLN A 357 1.20 -9.89 18.78
N LEU A 358 1.42 -10.02 17.46
CA LEU A 358 0.68 -9.29 16.44
C LEU A 358 -0.66 -9.99 16.19
N VAL A 359 -1.73 -9.36 16.63
CA VAL A 359 -3.09 -9.93 16.57
C VAL A 359 -3.94 -9.12 15.60
N GLU A 360 -4.53 -9.82 14.63
CA GLU A 360 -5.42 -9.18 13.65
C GLU A 360 -6.72 -8.69 14.31
N MET A 361 -7.33 -7.67 13.71
CA MET A 361 -8.57 -7.05 14.19
C MET A 361 -9.67 -8.08 14.47
N ASP A 362 -9.87 -9.04 13.59
CA ASP A 362 -10.92 -10.04 13.69
C ASP A 362 -10.69 -11.01 14.87
N ASP A 363 -9.45 -11.22 15.27
CA ASP A 363 -9.07 -12.10 16.39
C ASP A 363 -9.08 -11.35 17.73
N ILE A 364 -8.79 -10.05 17.76
CA ILE A 364 -8.78 -9.27 19.00
C ILE A 364 -10.19 -8.79 19.37
N ASN A 365 -11.03 -8.41 18.43
CA ASN A 365 -12.35 -7.85 18.70
C ASN A 365 -13.24 -8.72 19.59
N PRO A 366 -13.29 -10.07 19.43
CA PRO A 366 -14.09 -10.92 20.31
C PRO A 366 -13.65 -10.92 21.78
N ARG A 367 -12.39 -10.58 22.07
CA ARG A 367 -11.81 -10.63 23.41
C ARG A 367 -11.42 -9.27 23.98
N ILE A 368 -11.61 -8.18 23.23
CA ILE A 368 -11.21 -6.82 23.61
C ILE A 368 -11.88 -6.35 24.92
N ALA A 369 -13.09 -6.83 25.21
CA ALA A 369 -13.80 -6.54 26.47
C ALA A 369 -13.12 -7.11 27.72
N ASN A 370 -12.22 -8.08 27.57
CA ASN A 370 -11.45 -8.66 28.66
C ASN A 370 -10.10 -7.94 28.85
N VAL A 371 -9.73 -7.02 27.97
CA VAL A 371 -8.50 -6.26 28.04
C VAL A 371 -8.63 -5.18 29.10
N ASP A 372 -7.67 -5.11 30.02
CA ASP A 372 -7.67 -4.10 31.09
C ASP A 372 -7.36 -2.71 30.53
N VAL A 373 -6.33 -2.59 29.67
CA VAL A 373 -5.96 -1.31 29.09
C VAL A 373 -5.70 -1.46 27.59
N ALA A 374 -6.45 -0.72 26.78
CA ALA A 374 -6.16 -0.52 25.36
C ALA A 374 -5.42 0.80 25.15
N VAL A 375 -4.23 0.74 24.57
CA VAL A 375 -3.38 1.92 24.33
C VAL A 375 -3.38 2.26 22.84
N VAL A 376 -4.13 3.28 22.46
CA VAL A 376 -4.27 3.74 21.07
C VAL A 376 -3.17 4.74 20.77
N ILE A 377 -2.31 4.42 19.78
CA ILE A 377 -1.11 5.22 19.49
C ILE A 377 -1.21 5.78 18.06
N GLY A 378 -1.69 7.02 17.95
CA GLY A 378 -1.79 7.70 16.66
C GLY A 378 -2.76 7.05 15.66
N ALA A 379 -3.71 6.26 16.14
CA ALA A 379 -4.86 5.79 15.38
C ALA A 379 -6.07 6.70 15.60
N ASN A 380 -6.96 6.82 14.62
CA ASN A 380 -8.19 7.57 14.72
C ASN A 380 -9.37 6.83 14.09
N ASP A 381 -9.42 6.79 12.75
CA ASP A 381 -10.59 6.25 12.02
C ASP A 381 -10.79 4.76 12.29
N VAL A 382 -9.71 4.00 12.42
CA VAL A 382 -9.71 2.53 12.67
C VAL A 382 -10.18 2.12 14.08
N VAL A 383 -10.39 3.09 14.97
CA VAL A 383 -10.94 2.89 16.33
C VAL A 383 -12.14 3.78 16.59
N ASN A 384 -12.76 4.35 15.54
CA ASN A 384 -13.82 5.33 15.66
C ASN A 384 -15.21 4.67 15.73
N PRO A 385 -15.93 4.71 16.87
CA PRO A 385 -17.27 4.12 17.02
C PRO A 385 -18.31 4.72 16.06
N ALA A 386 -18.10 5.92 15.49
CA ALA A 386 -18.99 6.48 14.47
C ALA A 386 -19.12 5.55 13.24
N ALA A 387 -18.12 4.72 12.98
CA ALA A 387 -18.19 3.71 11.93
C ALA A 387 -19.31 2.67 12.16
N ARG A 388 -19.73 2.45 13.41
CA ARG A 388 -20.82 1.52 13.77
C ARG A 388 -22.17 2.21 13.92
N HIS A 389 -22.19 3.44 14.40
CA HIS A 389 -23.40 4.07 14.94
C HIS A 389 -23.92 5.27 14.13
N ASP A 390 -23.09 5.95 13.35
CA ASP A 390 -23.48 7.12 12.58
C ASP A 390 -23.62 6.81 11.09
N GLU A 391 -24.85 6.56 10.63
CA GLU A 391 -25.15 6.30 9.21
C GLU A 391 -24.78 7.43 8.26
N ASN A 392 -24.63 8.66 8.78
CA ASN A 392 -24.21 9.81 8.01
C ASN A 392 -22.69 9.96 7.95
N SER A 393 -21.96 9.19 8.74
CA SER A 393 -20.50 9.23 8.74
C SER A 393 -19.92 8.70 7.42
N PRO A 394 -18.90 9.35 6.85
CA PRO A 394 -18.16 8.83 5.71
C PRO A 394 -17.51 7.46 5.95
N ILE A 395 -17.26 7.09 7.21
CA ILE A 395 -16.65 5.82 7.60
C ILE A 395 -17.68 4.77 8.05
N TYR A 396 -18.99 5.05 7.93
CA TYR A 396 -20.04 4.12 8.35
C TYR A 396 -19.90 2.74 7.68
N GLY A 397 -20.00 1.69 8.50
CA GLY A 397 -19.85 0.30 8.10
C GLY A 397 -18.41 -0.17 7.94
N MET A 398 -17.41 0.70 8.13
CA MET A 398 -16.01 0.28 8.17
C MET A 398 -15.78 -0.59 9.41
N PRO A 399 -15.20 -1.80 9.28
CA PRO A 399 -14.76 -2.57 10.43
C PRO A 399 -13.74 -1.74 11.24
N ILE A 400 -13.82 -1.81 12.56
CA ILE A 400 -12.91 -1.09 13.47
C ILE A 400 -12.45 -2.01 14.60
N ILE A 401 -11.34 -1.67 15.24
CA ILE A 401 -10.95 -2.28 16.50
C ILE A 401 -11.81 -1.66 17.60
N ASN A 402 -12.58 -2.48 18.30
CA ASN A 402 -13.61 -2.06 19.27
C ASN A 402 -12.99 -1.69 20.62
N VAL A 403 -12.00 -0.82 20.63
CA VAL A 403 -11.27 -0.45 21.87
C VAL A 403 -12.14 0.17 22.95
N ASP A 404 -13.27 0.76 22.56
CA ASP A 404 -14.27 1.33 23.48
C ASP A 404 -14.89 0.29 24.41
N TYR A 405 -14.78 -1.00 24.11
CA TYR A 405 -15.20 -2.10 24.97
C TYR A 405 -14.15 -2.53 26.01
N ALA A 406 -12.89 -2.10 25.87
CA ALA A 406 -11.86 -2.36 26.89
C ALA A 406 -12.22 -1.65 28.21
N ARG A 407 -11.69 -2.15 29.34
CA ARG A 407 -11.97 -1.55 30.66
C ARG A 407 -11.48 -0.10 30.76
N THR A 408 -10.27 0.16 30.21
CA THR A 408 -9.69 1.51 30.13
C THR A 408 -9.07 1.70 28.75
N VAL A 409 -9.21 2.90 28.21
CA VAL A 409 -8.63 3.26 26.91
C VAL A 409 -7.73 4.45 27.07
N PHE A 410 -6.45 4.30 26.73
CA PHE A 410 -5.53 5.44 26.60
C PHE A 410 -5.42 5.83 25.12
N VAL A 411 -5.61 7.11 24.84
CA VAL A 411 -5.44 7.64 23.48
C VAL A 411 -4.30 8.64 23.48
N LEU A 412 -3.22 8.28 22.79
CA LEU A 412 -2.07 9.15 22.59
C LEU A 412 -2.27 9.97 21.33
N LYS A 413 -2.39 11.28 21.48
CA LYS A 413 -2.66 12.21 20.39
C LYS A 413 -2.05 13.58 20.66
N ARG A 414 -1.56 14.28 19.62
CA ARG A 414 -0.98 15.62 19.77
C ARG A 414 -2.03 16.71 20.04
N SER A 415 -3.24 16.53 19.53
CA SER A 415 -4.35 17.49 19.65
C SER A 415 -5.68 16.82 19.32
N MET A 416 -6.79 17.50 19.57
CA MET A 416 -8.13 17.03 19.23
C MET A 416 -8.48 17.14 17.74
N ALA A 417 -7.54 17.52 16.86
CA ALA A 417 -7.78 17.63 15.44
C ALA A 417 -8.33 16.30 14.88
N ALA A 418 -9.30 16.38 13.97
CA ALA A 418 -9.86 15.22 13.29
C ALA A 418 -8.77 14.40 12.59
N GLY A 419 -9.04 13.12 12.38
CA GLY A 419 -8.16 12.22 11.62
C GLY A 419 -8.22 12.50 10.12
N PHE A 420 -7.70 11.55 9.36
CA PHE A 420 -7.56 11.68 7.92
C PHE A 420 -8.91 11.72 7.17
N SER A 421 -9.94 11.04 7.72
CA SER A 421 -11.32 11.09 7.21
C SER A 421 -12.02 12.44 7.45
N GLY A 422 -11.48 13.28 8.35
CA GLY A 422 -12.11 14.52 8.78
C GLY A 422 -13.32 14.32 9.71
N VAL A 423 -13.51 13.11 10.26
CA VAL A 423 -14.62 12.74 11.15
C VAL A 423 -14.19 12.86 12.60
N ASP A 424 -15.05 13.48 13.43
CA ASP A 424 -14.86 13.51 14.88
C ASP A 424 -14.97 12.08 15.45
N ASN A 425 -14.23 11.81 16.51
CA ASN A 425 -14.19 10.48 17.10
C ASN A 425 -14.83 10.47 18.51
N PRO A 426 -16.04 9.87 18.65
CA PRO A 426 -16.72 9.74 19.94
C PRO A 426 -15.91 9.02 21.02
N LEU A 427 -14.97 8.15 20.63
CA LEU A 427 -14.08 7.44 21.55
C LEU A 427 -13.37 8.38 22.53
N PHE A 428 -12.99 9.58 22.06
CA PHE A 428 -12.20 10.53 22.87
C PHE A 428 -12.98 11.12 24.06
N PHE A 429 -14.30 11.01 24.02
CA PHE A 429 -15.22 11.48 25.04
C PHE A 429 -15.81 10.32 25.88
N GLY A 430 -15.37 9.08 25.65
CA GLY A 430 -15.84 7.91 26.33
C GLY A 430 -15.53 7.95 27.85
N ASP A 431 -16.41 7.35 28.66
CA ASP A 431 -16.24 7.34 30.11
C ASP A 431 -15.00 6.59 30.57
N ASN A 432 -14.62 5.55 29.86
CA ASN A 432 -13.42 4.74 30.07
C ASN A 432 -12.18 5.26 29.34
N THR A 433 -12.28 6.36 28.58
CA THR A 433 -11.19 6.92 27.79
C THR A 433 -10.42 7.98 28.56
N ARG A 434 -9.10 7.96 28.44
CA ARG A 434 -8.17 8.96 28.97
C ARG A 434 -7.25 9.42 27.84
N MET A 435 -7.07 10.74 27.71
CA MET A 435 -6.27 11.35 26.65
C MET A 435 -4.88 11.71 27.19
N LEU A 436 -3.85 11.06 26.68
CA LEU A 436 -2.46 11.42 26.94
C LEU A 436 -1.98 12.31 25.78
N PHE A 437 -2.01 13.62 26.00
CA PHE A 437 -1.63 14.59 24.97
C PHE A 437 -0.12 14.73 24.85
N GLY A 438 0.36 14.76 23.61
CA GLY A 438 1.76 14.98 23.31
C GLY A 438 2.22 14.22 22.06
N ASP A 439 3.51 14.31 21.78
CA ASP A 439 4.16 13.47 20.80
C ASP A 439 4.22 12.04 21.33
N ALA A 440 3.86 11.04 20.52
CA ALA A 440 3.72 9.65 20.96
C ALA A 440 5.03 9.10 21.55
N LYS A 441 6.17 9.39 20.91
CA LYS A 441 7.49 8.94 21.39
C LYS A 441 7.81 9.54 22.76
N THR A 442 7.64 10.85 22.88
CA THR A 442 7.92 11.57 24.14
C THR A 442 6.99 11.11 25.26
N SER A 443 5.69 11.01 25.00
CA SER A 443 4.70 10.59 26.00
C SER A 443 4.96 9.18 26.52
N ILE A 444 5.26 8.21 25.61
CA ILE A 444 5.59 6.84 26.01
C ILE A 444 6.92 6.79 26.77
N SER A 445 7.94 7.55 26.32
CA SER A 445 9.21 7.63 27.04
C SER A 445 9.05 8.18 28.45
N SER A 446 8.12 9.12 28.70
CA SER A 446 7.81 9.61 30.03
C SER A 446 7.18 8.52 30.90
N VAL A 447 6.26 7.71 30.37
CA VAL A 447 5.69 6.56 31.08
C VAL A 447 6.78 5.52 31.40
N ILE A 448 7.67 5.21 30.44
CA ILE A 448 8.81 4.30 30.67
C ILE A 448 9.73 4.81 31.80
N ALA A 449 9.93 6.12 31.88
CA ALA A 449 10.76 6.70 32.93
C ALA A 449 10.17 6.44 34.33
N GLU A 450 8.85 6.41 34.47
CA GLU A 450 8.19 6.05 35.75
C GLU A 450 8.38 4.57 36.10
N PHE A 451 8.33 3.66 35.10
CA PHE A 451 8.62 2.23 35.31
C PHE A 451 10.08 1.95 35.77
N LYS A 452 11.01 2.85 35.47
CA LYS A 452 12.44 2.72 35.80
C LYS A 452 12.86 3.43 37.09
N ARG A 453 11.95 4.16 37.73
CA ARG A 453 12.14 4.79 39.04
C ARG A 453 11.94 3.80 40.15
#